data_f405c628906c690cd97aee4dd0a15d15
#
_entry.id   f405c628906c690cd97aee4dd0a15d15
#
_cell.length_a   1.000
_cell.length_b   1.000
_cell.length_c   1.000
_cell.angle_alpha   90.00
_cell.angle_beta   90.00
_cell.angle_gamma   90.00
#
_symmetry.space_group_name_H-M   'P 1'
#
loop_
_entity.id
_entity.type
_entity.pdbx_description
1 polymer ?
#
loop_
_entity_poly.entity_id
_entity_poly.type
_entity_poly.pdbx_seq_one_letter_code
_entity_poly.pdbx_strand_id
1 'polypeptide(L)'
;MLQTKYFGEVECAGEHLLRFEKGLFGFEEEKEFCLMPFQGSEGSLLCFQSVRTPQLAFVAMNPFSLKPDYAPVLTGEELRSLGVERSEELCFYVLCVVRDKVSESSVNLRCPIALNDHTRTAMQVILETDAYQMHHPLSEFGKRKEGSPC
;
A
#
# COMPACT_ATOMS: atom_id res chain seq x y z
N MET A 1 -23.11 -3.35 2.97
CA MET A 1 -22.16 -4.12 3.79
C MET A 1 -21.13 -4.80 2.89
N LEU A 2 -19.90 -4.82 3.32
CA LEU A 2 -18.81 -5.38 2.54
C LEU A 2 -18.28 -6.64 3.21
N GLN A 3 -18.20 -7.72 2.44
CA GLN A 3 -17.60 -8.96 2.92
C GLN A 3 -16.10 -8.87 2.74
N THR A 4 -15.33 -9.22 3.77
CA THR A 4 -13.89 -9.08 3.74
C THR A 4 -13.19 -10.38 4.06
N LYS A 5 -11.91 -10.43 3.69
CA LYS A 5 -11.11 -11.62 3.94
C LYS A 5 -10.67 -11.73 5.39
N TYR A 6 -10.38 -10.58 6.04
CA TYR A 6 -9.79 -10.58 7.38
C TYR A 6 -10.71 -10.05 8.47
N PHE A 7 -11.78 -9.35 8.12
CA PHE A 7 -12.58 -8.64 9.13
C PHE A 7 -14.04 -9.04 9.14
N GLY A 8 -14.41 -10.06 8.36
CA GLY A 8 -15.80 -10.44 8.24
C GLY A 8 -16.59 -9.41 7.48
N GLU A 9 -17.81 -9.19 7.92
CA GLU A 9 -18.68 -8.23 7.27
C GLU A 9 -18.47 -6.86 7.90
N VAL A 10 -18.15 -5.86 7.09
CA VAL A 10 -17.89 -4.51 7.58
C VAL A 10 -18.58 -3.51 6.68
N GLU A 11 -18.68 -2.28 7.17
CA GLU A 11 -19.20 -1.18 6.40
C GLU A 11 -18.02 -0.35 5.89
N CYS A 12 -17.95 -0.16 4.56
CA CYS A 12 -16.89 0.65 3.99
C CYS A 12 -17.43 2.06 3.74
N ALA A 13 -17.03 3.00 4.60
CA ALA A 13 -17.40 4.39 4.41
C ALA A 13 -16.75 4.92 3.13
N GLY A 14 -17.43 5.89 2.49
CA GLY A 14 -16.91 6.45 1.25
C GLY A 14 -15.53 7.03 1.38
N GLU A 15 -15.19 7.55 2.55
CA GLU A 15 -13.86 8.13 2.79
C GLU A 15 -12.76 7.09 2.83
N HIS A 16 -13.12 5.80 2.95
CA HIS A 16 -12.15 4.71 2.94
C HIS A 16 -12.11 3.99 1.60
N LEU A 17 -12.96 4.39 0.67
CA LEU A 17 -13.02 3.75 -0.64
C LEU A 17 -12.00 4.37 -1.57
N LEU A 18 -11.21 3.53 -2.22
CA LEU A 18 -10.20 3.96 -3.17
C LEU A 18 -10.52 3.40 -4.55
N ARG A 19 -10.29 4.21 -5.57
CA ARG A 19 -10.50 3.80 -6.94
C ARG A 19 -9.16 3.66 -7.65
N PHE A 20 -8.96 2.50 -8.24
CA PHE A 20 -7.77 2.20 -9.04
C PHE A 20 -8.22 2.07 -10.49
N GLU A 21 -8.06 3.12 -11.27
CA GLU A 21 -8.59 3.09 -12.64
C GLU A 21 -7.95 1.99 -13.48
N LYS A 22 -6.71 1.65 -13.18
CA LYS A 22 -6.01 0.59 -13.89
C LYS A 22 -5.88 -0.69 -13.06
N GLY A 23 -6.54 -0.75 -11.91
CA GLY A 23 -6.41 -1.89 -11.02
C GLY A 23 -5.02 -1.98 -10.45
N LEU A 24 -4.69 -3.17 -9.94
CA LEU A 24 -3.35 -3.48 -9.44
C LEU A 24 -2.66 -4.42 -10.42
N PHE A 25 -1.33 -4.45 -10.38
CA PHE A 25 -0.58 -5.35 -11.26
C PHE A 25 -1.00 -6.79 -11.01
N GLY A 26 -1.45 -7.47 -12.07
CA GLY A 26 -1.98 -8.81 -11.97
C GLY A 26 -3.45 -8.87 -11.62
N PHE A 27 -4.07 -7.74 -11.28
CA PHE A 27 -5.47 -7.68 -10.89
C PHE A 27 -6.12 -6.45 -11.52
N GLU A 28 -5.96 -6.30 -12.81
CA GLU A 28 -6.36 -5.07 -13.50
C GLU A 28 -7.86 -4.83 -13.51
N GLU A 29 -8.65 -5.87 -13.24
CA GLU A 29 -10.10 -5.71 -13.21
C GLU A 29 -10.63 -5.32 -11.84
N GLU A 30 -9.78 -5.33 -10.83
CA GLU A 30 -10.17 -4.93 -9.49
C GLU A 30 -9.96 -3.44 -9.35
N LYS A 31 -11.05 -2.68 -9.46
CA LYS A 31 -10.98 -1.22 -9.57
C LYS A 31 -11.26 -0.49 -8.27
N GLU A 32 -11.84 -1.14 -7.29
CA GLU A 32 -12.20 -0.47 -6.04
C GLU A 32 -11.77 -1.30 -4.86
N PHE A 33 -11.16 -0.63 -3.91
CA PHE A 33 -10.68 -1.24 -2.67
C PHE A 33 -11.09 -0.38 -1.49
N CYS A 34 -11.36 -1.04 -0.38
CA CYS A 34 -11.61 -0.35 0.89
C CYS A 34 -10.33 -0.44 1.71
N LEU A 35 -9.82 0.71 2.12
CA LEU A 35 -8.59 0.77 2.90
C LEU A 35 -8.94 0.75 4.38
N MET A 36 -8.45 -0.25 5.09
CA MET A 36 -8.78 -0.45 6.49
C MET A 36 -7.53 -0.75 7.30
N PRO A 37 -7.39 -0.18 8.50
CA PRO A 37 -6.25 -0.52 9.36
C PRO A 37 -6.49 -1.85 10.06
N PHE A 38 -5.39 -2.58 10.32
CA PHE A 38 -5.44 -3.74 11.18
C PHE A 38 -5.38 -3.25 12.63
N GLN A 39 -6.28 -3.74 13.45
CA GLN A 39 -6.31 -3.37 14.87
C GLN A 39 -5.05 -3.85 15.57
N GLY A 40 -4.56 -3.04 16.47
CA GLY A 40 -3.37 -3.39 17.23
C GLY A 40 -2.08 -3.07 16.53
N SER A 41 -2.13 -2.63 15.27
CA SER A 41 -0.93 -2.29 14.53
C SER A 41 -0.58 -0.82 14.63
N GLU A 42 -1.45 -0.01 15.21
CA GLU A 42 -1.29 1.44 15.37
C GLU A 42 -1.04 2.13 14.03
N GLY A 43 -1.73 1.64 12.99
CA GLY A 43 -1.62 2.22 11.67
C GLY A 43 -0.46 1.74 10.84
N SER A 44 0.36 0.84 11.36
CA SER A 44 1.52 0.36 10.60
C SER A 44 1.14 -0.68 9.56
N LEU A 45 0.04 -1.41 9.79
CA LEU A 45 -0.45 -2.39 8.83
C LEU A 45 -1.83 -2.00 8.35
N LEU A 46 -2.02 -2.06 7.05
CA LEU A 46 -3.27 -1.67 6.42
C LEU A 46 -3.71 -2.78 5.48
N CYS A 47 -5.01 -2.80 5.20
CA CYS A 47 -5.60 -3.79 4.30
C CYS A 47 -6.29 -3.08 3.15
N PHE A 48 -5.93 -3.46 1.93
CA PHE A 48 -6.68 -3.06 0.74
C PHE A 48 -7.62 -4.22 0.42
N GLN A 49 -8.88 -4.07 0.79
CA GLN A 49 -9.90 -5.11 0.57
C GLN A 49 -10.64 -4.82 -0.73
N SER A 50 -10.67 -5.80 -1.63
CA SER A 50 -11.45 -5.67 -2.86
C SER A 50 -12.92 -5.52 -2.51
N VAL A 51 -13.58 -4.55 -3.13
CA VAL A 51 -15.00 -4.37 -2.98
C VAL A 51 -15.77 -5.44 -3.76
N ARG A 52 -15.20 -5.89 -4.86
CA ARG A 52 -15.83 -6.85 -5.75
C ARG A 52 -15.61 -8.30 -5.33
N THR A 53 -14.42 -8.62 -4.84
CA THR A 53 -14.01 -9.99 -4.57
C THR A 53 -13.70 -10.15 -3.09
N PRO A 54 -14.61 -10.76 -2.31
CA PRO A 54 -14.42 -10.83 -0.85
C PRO A 54 -13.15 -11.53 -0.41
N GLN A 55 -12.67 -12.49 -1.18
CA GLN A 55 -11.47 -13.24 -0.80
C GLN A 55 -10.18 -12.55 -1.21
N LEU A 56 -10.28 -11.41 -1.88
CA LEU A 56 -9.10 -10.70 -2.36
C LEU A 56 -8.80 -9.50 -1.49
N ALA A 57 -7.69 -9.55 -0.79
CA ALA A 57 -7.24 -8.45 0.06
C ALA A 57 -5.73 -8.46 0.09
N PHE A 58 -5.15 -7.28 0.17
CA PHE A 58 -3.70 -7.10 0.21
C PHE A 58 -3.30 -6.44 1.51
N VAL A 59 -2.20 -6.92 2.10
CA VAL A 59 -1.63 -6.29 3.28
C VAL A 59 -0.64 -5.25 2.80
N ALA A 60 -0.68 -4.06 3.38
CA ALA A 60 0.17 -2.97 2.98
C ALA A 60 0.75 -2.28 4.21
N MET A 61 1.83 -1.55 4.00
CA MET A 61 2.50 -0.80 5.06
C MET A 61 2.84 0.57 4.54
N ASN A 62 2.98 1.52 5.47
CA ASN A 62 3.52 2.83 5.15
C ASN A 62 5.03 2.67 4.98
N PRO A 63 5.56 2.90 3.77
CA PRO A 63 6.99 2.64 3.54
C PRO A 63 7.90 3.54 4.33
N PHE A 64 7.43 4.73 4.72
CA PHE A 64 8.26 5.66 5.48
C PHE A 64 8.46 5.19 6.92
N SER A 65 7.60 4.29 7.41
CA SER A 65 7.80 3.67 8.71
C SER A 65 8.95 2.68 8.68
N LEU A 66 9.18 2.07 7.52
CA LEU A 66 10.25 1.08 7.36
C LEU A 66 11.56 1.74 6.96
N LYS A 67 11.48 2.73 6.08
CA LYS A 67 12.65 3.38 5.50
C LYS A 67 12.35 4.87 5.42
N PRO A 68 12.74 5.63 6.47
CA PRO A 68 12.37 7.05 6.52
C PRO A 68 12.91 7.87 5.36
N ASP A 69 13.99 7.43 4.72
CA ASP A 69 14.54 8.13 3.57
C ASP A 69 14.01 7.61 2.24
N TYR A 70 12.95 6.81 2.27
CA TYR A 70 12.29 6.34 1.07
C TYR A 70 11.81 7.56 0.26
N ALA A 71 12.16 7.59 -1.02
CA ALA A 71 11.88 8.76 -1.86
C ALA A 71 11.34 8.32 -3.21
N PRO A 72 10.06 7.96 -3.27
CA PRO A 72 9.47 7.57 -4.55
C PRO A 72 9.25 8.77 -5.45
N VAL A 73 9.68 8.67 -6.70
CA VAL A 73 9.54 9.74 -7.68
C VAL A 73 8.73 9.21 -8.86
N LEU A 74 7.58 9.82 -9.11
CA LEU A 74 6.71 9.43 -10.20
C LEU A 74 7.03 10.22 -11.45
N THR A 75 6.68 9.65 -12.61
CA THR A 75 6.81 10.36 -13.88
C THR A 75 5.75 11.44 -13.97
N GLY A 76 5.96 12.39 -14.89
CA GLY A 76 4.97 13.45 -15.11
C GLY A 76 3.62 12.90 -15.52
N GLU A 77 3.63 11.83 -16.31
CA GLU A 77 2.38 11.21 -16.75
C GLU A 77 1.63 10.60 -15.57
N GLU A 78 2.36 9.94 -14.66
CA GLU A 78 1.75 9.35 -13.49
C GLU A 78 1.18 10.42 -12.57
N LEU A 79 1.90 11.52 -12.39
CA LEU A 79 1.41 12.62 -11.58
C LEU A 79 0.13 13.22 -12.17
N ARG A 80 0.10 13.39 -13.49
CA ARG A 80 -1.10 13.91 -14.14
C ARG A 80 -2.28 12.96 -13.99
N SER A 81 -2.03 11.66 -14.07
CA SER A 81 -3.09 10.68 -13.90
C SER A 81 -3.71 10.76 -12.51
N LEU A 82 -2.91 11.14 -11.52
CA LEU A 82 -3.39 11.25 -10.16
C LEU A 82 -3.85 12.65 -9.79
N GLY A 83 -3.69 13.61 -10.71
CA GLY A 83 -4.18 14.96 -10.49
C GLY A 83 -3.31 15.81 -9.57
N VAL A 84 -2.02 15.50 -9.49
CA VAL A 84 -1.10 16.26 -8.65
C VAL A 84 0.08 16.72 -9.49
N GLU A 85 0.86 17.64 -8.94
CA GLU A 85 2.02 18.19 -9.63
C GLU A 85 3.33 17.64 -9.10
N ARG A 86 3.34 17.13 -7.86
CA ARG A 86 4.56 16.62 -7.22
C ARG A 86 4.25 15.35 -6.46
N SER A 87 5.27 14.48 -6.38
CA SER A 87 5.14 13.24 -5.65
C SER A 87 4.86 13.48 -4.16
N GLU A 88 5.33 14.60 -3.61
CA GLU A 88 5.13 14.90 -2.20
C GLU A 88 3.67 15.14 -1.85
N GLU A 89 2.82 15.37 -2.84
CA GLU A 89 1.40 15.58 -2.58
C GLU A 89 0.63 14.27 -2.46
N LEU A 90 1.32 13.13 -2.61
CA LEU A 90 0.69 11.83 -2.60
C LEU A 90 1.01 11.07 -1.32
N CYS A 91 0.12 10.16 -0.96
CA CYS A 91 0.39 9.18 0.08
C CYS A 91 0.88 7.90 -0.60
N PHE A 92 1.77 7.19 0.07
CA PHE A 92 2.36 5.99 -0.50
C PHE A 92 2.18 4.80 0.44
N TYR A 93 1.86 3.66 -0.14
CA TYR A 93 1.76 2.39 0.56
C TYR A 93 2.48 1.33 -0.24
N VAL A 94 3.07 0.36 0.45
CA VAL A 94 3.75 -0.74 -0.22
C VAL A 94 3.09 -2.04 0.18
N LEU A 95 2.94 -2.92 -0.79
CA LEU A 95 2.30 -4.21 -0.53
C LEU A 95 3.29 -5.16 0.11
N CYS A 96 2.77 -5.99 1.00
CA CYS A 96 3.56 -6.94 1.76
C CYS A 96 3.17 -8.37 1.42
N VAL A 97 4.16 -9.24 1.38
CA VAL A 97 3.93 -10.68 1.37
C VAL A 97 4.20 -11.13 2.81
N VAL A 98 3.12 -11.48 3.52
CA VAL A 98 3.19 -11.82 4.93
C VAL A 98 3.30 -13.33 5.08
N ARG A 99 4.34 -13.79 5.78
CA ARG A 99 4.57 -15.19 6.06
C ARG A 99 4.43 -15.43 7.55
N ASP A 100 4.50 -16.70 7.95
CA ASP A 100 4.40 -17.06 9.38
C ASP A 100 5.46 -16.36 10.21
N LYS A 101 6.64 -16.18 9.63
CA LYS A 101 7.75 -15.51 10.31
C LYS A 101 8.01 -14.18 9.65
N VAL A 102 8.29 -13.16 10.47
CA VAL A 102 8.62 -11.84 9.96
C VAL A 102 9.84 -11.90 9.05
N SER A 103 10.82 -12.75 9.41
CA SER A 103 12.03 -12.86 8.61
C SER A 103 11.78 -13.37 7.20
N GLU A 104 10.63 -14.01 6.98
CA GLU A 104 10.28 -14.54 5.66
C GLU A 104 9.29 -13.64 4.93
N SER A 105 8.86 -12.56 5.57
CA SER A 105 7.93 -11.61 4.96
C SER A 105 8.71 -10.53 4.23
N SER A 106 8.08 -9.93 3.23
CA SER A 106 8.76 -8.92 2.43
C SER A 106 7.81 -7.82 2.01
N VAL A 107 8.38 -6.70 1.57
CA VAL A 107 7.63 -5.56 1.05
C VAL A 107 8.17 -5.21 -0.33
N ASN A 108 7.30 -4.63 -1.14
CA ASN A 108 7.64 -4.22 -2.50
C ASN A 108 7.85 -2.71 -2.51
N LEU A 109 9.09 -2.27 -2.35
CA LEU A 109 9.40 -0.84 -2.33
C LEU A 109 9.52 -0.25 -3.73
N ARG A 110 9.68 -1.08 -4.75
CA ARG A 110 9.83 -0.59 -6.11
C ARG A 110 8.50 -0.26 -6.78
N CYS A 111 7.43 -0.95 -6.39
CA CYS A 111 6.12 -0.75 -7.01
C CYS A 111 5.11 -0.31 -5.98
N PRO A 112 5.24 0.91 -5.44
CA PRO A 112 4.31 1.37 -4.42
C PRO A 112 2.95 1.72 -4.99
N ILE A 113 1.98 1.86 -4.11
CA ILE A 113 0.68 2.39 -4.45
C ILE A 113 0.70 3.87 -4.09
N ALA A 114 0.47 4.72 -5.08
CA ALA A 114 0.41 6.16 -4.90
C ALA A 114 -1.05 6.57 -4.82
N LEU A 115 -1.41 7.33 -3.80
CA LEU A 115 -2.78 7.70 -3.50
C LEU A 115 -2.93 9.20 -3.42
N ASN A 116 -3.89 9.74 -4.18
CA ASN A 116 -4.33 11.12 -4.01
C ASN A 116 -5.46 11.09 -2.97
N ASP A 117 -5.15 11.57 -1.78
CA ASP A 117 -6.07 11.49 -0.66
C ASP A 117 -7.31 12.37 -0.85
N HIS A 118 -7.19 13.42 -1.66
CA HIS A 118 -8.32 14.31 -1.90
C HIS A 118 -9.35 13.71 -2.83
N THR A 119 -8.91 13.03 -3.88
CA THR A 119 -9.81 12.47 -4.88
C THR A 119 -10.09 11.00 -4.62
N ARG A 120 -9.36 10.38 -3.71
CA ARG A 120 -9.46 8.96 -3.40
C ARG A 120 -9.17 8.09 -4.60
N THR A 121 -8.30 8.55 -5.47
CA THR A 121 -7.81 7.78 -6.60
C THR A 121 -6.39 7.33 -6.33
N ALA A 122 -6.07 6.14 -6.81
CA ALA A 122 -4.77 5.54 -6.56
C ALA A 122 -4.29 4.78 -7.79
N MET A 123 -3.00 4.54 -7.85
CA MET A 123 -2.44 3.66 -8.88
C MET A 123 -1.17 3.03 -8.35
N GLN A 124 -0.90 1.82 -8.81
CA GLN A 124 0.37 1.17 -8.53
C GLN A 124 1.34 1.57 -9.63
N VAL A 125 2.54 2.00 -9.22
CA VAL A 125 3.54 2.49 -10.16
C VAL A 125 4.81 1.68 -10.03
N ILE A 126 5.64 1.71 -11.08
CA ILE A 126 6.96 1.09 -11.03
C ILE A 126 7.98 2.21 -11.03
N LEU A 127 8.74 2.32 -9.93
CA LEU A 127 9.73 3.38 -9.83
C LEU A 127 10.91 3.08 -10.76
N GLU A 128 11.37 4.11 -11.45
CA GLU A 128 12.46 3.99 -12.41
C GLU A 128 13.79 4.22 -11.71
N THR A 129 14.13 3.30 -10.81
CA THR A 129 15.36 3.40 -10.04
C THR A 129 15.78 2.00 -9.61
N ASP A 130 17.08 1.83 -9.43
CA ASP A 130 17.62 0.57 -8.92
C ASP A 130 17.77 0.61 -7.41
N ALA A 131 17.40 1.72 -6.77
CA ALA A 131 17.53 1.85 -5.32
C ALA A 131 16.57 0.94 -4.56
N TYR A 132 15.44 0.57 -5.17
CA TYR A 132 14.42 -0.24 -4.52
C TYR A 132 14.14 -1.49 -5.32
N GLN A 133 13.83 -2.57 -4.60
CA GLN A 133 13.52 -3.85 -5.20
C GLN A 133 12.07 -4.22 -4.94
N MET A 134 11.59 -5.22 -5.66
CA MET A 134 10.22 -5.70 -5.46
C MET A 134 10.08 -6.56 -4.21
N HIS A 135 11.18 -7.05 -3.68
CA HIS A 135 11.18 -7.88 -2.48
C HIS A 135 12.28 -7.44 -1.55
N HIS A 136 11.90 -6.70 -0.51
CA HIS A 136 12.80 -6.36 0.58
C HIS A 136 12.35 -7.14 1.80
N PRO A 137 13.17 -8.06 2.33
CA PRO A 137 12.77 -8.79 3.53
C PRO A 137 12.51 -7.83 4.68
N LEU A 138 11.46 -8.10 5.44
CA LEU A 138 11.17 -7.24 6.60
C LEU A 138 12.28 -7.28 7.62
N SER A 139 13.04 -8.38 7.67
CA SER A 139 14.19 -8.48 8.56
C SER A 139 15.25 -7.43 8.24
N GLU A 140 15.26 -6.91 7.02
CA GLU A 140 16.18 -5.85 6.64
C GLU A 140 16.00 -4.60 7.50
N PHE A 141 14.78 -4.40 8.00
CA PHE A 141 14.44 -3.22 8.80
C PHE A 141 14.30 -3.53 10.28
N GLY A 142 14.47 -4.81 10.66
CA GLY A 142 14.17 -5.24 12.02
C GLY A 142 15.10 -4.69 13.08
N LYS A 143 16.36 -4.44 12.72
CA LYS A 143 17.34 -3.97 13.71
C LYS A 143 16.98 -2.61 14.27
N ARG A 144 16.21 -1.84 13.53
CA ARG A 144 15.83 -0.51 13.99
C ARG A 144 14.86 -0.57 15.15
N LYS A 145 14.13 -1.67 15.28
CA LYS A 145 13.22 -1.84 16.38
C LYS A 145 13.93 -2.19 17.67
N GLU A 146 15.09 -2.85 17.55
CA GLU A 146 15.84 -3.24 18.72
C GLU A 146 16.52 -2.04 19.35
N GLY A 147 16.97 -1.11 18.52
CA GLY A 147 17.61 0.08 19.01
C GLY A 147 16.65 1.21 19.27
N SER A 148 15.40 1.04 18.91
CA SER A 148 14.40 2.08 19.01
C SER A 148 13.05 1.45 19.22
N PRO A 149 12.29 1.93 20.19
CA PRO A 149 10.95 1.39 20.41
C PRO A 149 9.98 1.74 19.29
N CYS A 150 10.34 2.57 18.43
CA CYS A 150 9.51 3.06 17.34
C CYS A 150 8.12 2.72 17.47
#